data_d1095384d1486b04ed35b4bc6ea33ef1
#
_entry.id   d1095384d1486b04ed35b4bc6ea33ef1
#
_cell.length_a   1.000
_cell.length_b   1.000
_cell.length_c   1.000
_cell.angle_alpha   90.00
_cell.angle_beta   90.00
_cell.angle_gamma   90.00
#
_symmetry.space_group_name_H-M   'P 1'
#
loop_
_entity.id
_entity.type
_entity.pdbx_description
1 polymer ?
#
loop_
_entity_poly.entity_id
_entity_poly.type
_entity_poly.pdbx_seq_one_letter_code
_entity_poly.pdbx_strand_id
1 'polypeptide(L)'
;MKFKFIKSLLGTFLINVCFSIFAHAKTPEFEEIYCEIKVNKKKLALFSLYVADTYEKRKYGLMNREYIKSNSGMLFMWKDLEKRIFWMKNTYFDLDLFFLGKEGQVLEIFKNAKAFDENQIFSKQKVMFVLELKAGVHQIKIGDKLNCAYLNL
;
A
#
# COMPACT_ATOMS: atom_id res chain seq x y z
N MET A 1 -52.80 12.22 -65.76
CA MET A 1 -51.53 12.60 -65.18
C MET A 1 -51.49 12.15 -63.72
N LYS A 2 -50.83 10.95 -63.43
CA LYS A 2 -50.84 10.33 -62.08
C LYS A 2 -49.52 10.63 -61.40
N PHE A 3 -49.54 11.41 -60.31
CA PHE A 3 -48.36 11.65 -59.45
C PHE A 3 -48.19 10.45 -58.52
N LYS A 4 -47.02 9.76 -58.60
CA LYS A 4 -46.60 8.75 -57.67
C LYS A 4 -45.91 9.41 -56.47
N PHE A 5 -46.49 9.24 -55.27
CA PHE A 5 -45.78 9.61 -54.01
C PHE A 5 -44.73 8.58 -53.69
N ILE A 6 -43.47 9.02 -53.64
CA ILE A 6 -42.33 8.25 -53.14
C ILE A 6 -42.33 8.42 -51.62
N LYS A 7 -42.62 7.33 -50.87
CA LYS A 7 -42.42 7.31 -49.42
C LYS A 7 -40.91 7.14 -49.15
N SER A 8 -40.28 8.21 -48.63
CA SER A 8 -38.94 8.17 -48.08
C SER A 8 -38.97 7.44 -46.73
N LEU A 9 -38.28 6.30 -46.68
CA LEU A 9 -38.07 5.52 -45.45
C LEU A 9 -36.84 6.13 -44.71
N LEU A 10 -37.10 7.03 -43.77
CA LEU A 10 -36.02 7.48 -42.84
C LEU A 10 -35.80 6.37 -41.83
N GLY A 11 -34.73 5.58 -42.08
CA GLY A 11 -34.21 4.65 -41.09
C GLY A 11 -33.50 5.42 -39.97
N THR A 12 -34.10 5.48 -38.79
CA THR A 12 -33.47 5.98 -37.58
C THR A 12 -32.40 4.98 -37.16
N PHE A 13 -31.12 5.33 -37.42
CA PHE A 13 -29.96 4.61 -36.93
C PHE A 13 -29.76 4.98 -35.47
N LEU A 14 -30.28 4.17 -34.56
CA LEU A 14 -30.02 4.30 -33.11
C LEU A 14 -28.55 3.86 -32.88
N ILE A 15 -27.64 4.86 -32.77
CA ILE A 15 -26.27 4.63 -32.28
C ILE A 15 -26.39 4.35 -30.79
N ASN A 16 -26.32 3.09 -30.42
CA ASN A 16 -26.19 2.65 -29.05
C ASN A 16 -24.76 2.97 -28.59
N VAL A 17 -24.55 4.18 -28.04
CA VAL A 17 -23.30 4.54 -27.39
C VAL A 17 -23.24 3.78 -26.07
N CYS A 18 -22.60 2.61 -26.10
CA CYS A 18 -22.29 1.87 -24.90
C CYS A 18 -21.24 2.66 -24.11
N PHE A 19 -21.71 3.50 -23.17
CA PHE A 19 -20.84 4.21 -22.23
C PHE A 19 -20.28 3.15 -21.26
N SER A 20 -19.13 2.58 -21.61
CA SER A 20 -18.36 1.74 -20.69
C SER A 20 -17.92 2.63 -19.53
N ILE A 21 -18.67 2.58 -18.42
CA ILE A 21 -18.25 3.18 -17.15
C ILE A 21 -17.04 2.37 -16.67
N PHE A 22 -15.85 2.81 -17.03
CA PHE A 22 -14.63 2.37 -16.36
C PHE A 22 -14.72 2.84 -14.91
N ALA A 23 -15.16 1.94 -14.04
CA ALA A 23 -15.06 2.15 -12.60
C ALA A 23 -13.56 2.21 -12.26
N HIS A 24 -13.00 3.43 -12.22
CA HIS A 24 -11.68 3.64 -11.65
C HIS A 24 -11.77 3.23 -10.20
N ALA A 25 -11.06 2.19 -9.82
CA ALA A 25 -10.96 1.78 -8.43
C ALA A 25 -10.44 2.99 -7.63
N LYS A 26 -11.28 3.53 -6.75
CA LYS A 26 -10.94 4.71 -5.96
C LYS A 26 -9.73 4.37 -5.08
N THR A 27 -8.68 5.18 -5.16
CA THR A 27 -7.54 5.09 -4.25
C THR A 27 -8.04 5.17 -2.81
N PRO A 28 -7.67 4.22 -1.92
CA PRO A 28 -8.05 4.30 -0.51
C PRO A 28 -7.49 5.56 0.14
N GLU A 29 -8.26 6.16 1.04
CA GLU A 29 -7.79 7.26 1.87
C GLU A 29 -6.99 6.69 3.06
N PHE A 30 -5.76 7.19 3.24
CA PHE A 30 -4.85 6.74 4.30
C PHE A 30 -4.74 7.79 5.39
N GLU A 31 -4.91 7.38 6.63
CA GLU A 31 -4.53 8.17 7.78
C GLU A 31 -3.00 8.23 7.88
N GLU A 32 -2.47 9.37 8.31
CA GLU A 32 -1.05 9.59 8.54
C GLU A 32 -0.79 9.74 10.04
N ILE A 33 0.13 8.94 10.57
CA ILE A 33 0.51 8.95 11.99
C ILE A 33 2.00 9.20 12.14
N TYR A 34 2.41 9.67 13.32
CA TYR A 34 3.81 9.88 13.66
C TYR A 34 4.29 8.81 14.63
N CYS A 35 5.33 8.10 14.25
CA CYS A 35 5.94 7.03 15.04
C CYS A 35 7.43 7.26 15.23
N GLU A 36 7.95 6.81 16.37
CA GLU A 36 9.39 6.80 16.65
C GLU A 36 9.93 5.38 16.58
N ILE A 37 11.13 5.21 16.05
CA ILE A 37 11.86 3.98 16.22
C ILE A 37 12.92 4.17 17.29
N LYS A 38 12.90 3.30 18.29
CA LYS A 38 13.89 3.27 19.38
C LYS A 38 14.90 2.17 19.14
N VAL A 39 16.17 2.57 19.08
CA VAL A 39 17.33 1.68 19.02
C VAL A 39 18.05 1.75 20.35
N ASN A 40 18.24 0.64 21.05
CA ASN A 40 18.89 0.61 22.37
C ASN A 40 18.32 1.66 23.36
N LYS A 41 16.99 1.80 23.40
CA LYS A 41 16.26 2.79 24.21
C LYS A 41 16.49 4.27 23.82
N LYS A 42 17.29 4.54 22.81
CA LYS A 42 17.48 5.88 22.23
C LYS A 42 16.57 6.06 21.02
N LYS A 43 16.02 7.26 20.85
CA LYS A 43 15.24 7.62 19.66
C LYS A 43 16.18 7.67 18.45
N LEU A 44 15.86 6.90 17.40
CA LEU A 44 16.58 6.95 16.14
C LEU A 44 16.03 8.03 15.21
N ALA A 45 14.72 8.01 14.96
CA ALA A 45 14.07 8.92 14.05
C ALA A 45 12.57 9.03 14.34
N LEU A 46 11.98 10.13 13.88
CA LEU A 46 10.54 10.32 13.80
C LEU A 46 10.10 10.05 12.37
N PHE A 47 9.12 9.17 12.21
CA PHE A 47 8.56 8.79 10.93
C PHE A 47 7.13 9.28 10.81
N SER A 48 6.77 9.77 9.62
CA SER A 48 5.41 9.99 9.19
C SER A 48 4.95 8.76 8.41
N LEU A 49 3.99 8.02 8.95
CA LEU A 49 3.58 6.72 8.40
C LEU A 49 2.11 6.75 7.98
N TYR A 50 1.84 6.33 6.75
CA TYR A 50 0.49 6.01 6.31
C TYR A 50 0.03 4.72 6.98
N VAL A 51 -1.23 4.65 7.42
CA VAL A 51 -1.79 3.48 8.10
C VAL A 51 -2.60 2.63 7.13
N ALA A 52 -2.26 1.35 7.02
CA ALA A 52 -2.98 0.34 6.27
C ALA A 52 -3.61 -0.68 7.23
N ASP A 53 -4.79 -0.38 7.75
CA ASP A 53 -5.53 -1.12 8.78
C ASP A 53 -6.75 -1.89 8.26
N THR A 54 -7.20 -1.60 7.02
CA THR A 54 -8.27 -2.35 6.34
C THR A 54 -7.71 -3.28 5.28
N TYR A 55 -8.52 -4.23 4.81
CA TYR A 55 -8.12 -5.13 3.73
C TYR A 55 -7.77 -4.35 2.45
N GLU A 56 -8.58 -3.37 2.08
CA GLU A 56 -8.40 -2.54 0.88
C GLU A 56 -7.12 -1.71 0.96
N LYS A 57 -6.87 -1.08 2.11
CA LYS A 57 -5.64 -0.31 2.35
C LYS A 57 -4.41 -1.19 2.29
N ARG A 58 -4.43 -2.37 2.94
CA ARG A 58 -3.31 -3.31 2.90
C ARG A 58 -3.06 -3.89 1.50
N LYS A 59 -4.14 -4.18 0.75
CA LYS A 59 -4.03 -4.65 -0.64
C LYS A 59 -3.43 -3.57 -1.56
N TYR A 60 -3.76 -2.31 -1.34
CA TYR A 60 -3.26 -1.19 -2.12
C TYR A 60 -1.82 -0.82 -1.73
N GLY A 61 -1.51 -0.76 -0.44
CA GLY A 61 -0.17 -0.42 0.06
C GLY A 61 0.37 0.90 -0.50
N LEU A 62 1.64 0.90 -0.88
CA LEU A 62 2.35 2.04 -1.49
C LEU A 62 2.24 2.10 -3.03
N MET A 63 1.34 1.30 -3.63
CA MET A 63 1.15 1.29 -5.08
C MET A 63 0.82 2.67 -5.64
N ASN A 64 1.26 2.91 -6.89
CA ASN A 64 0.99 4.11 -7.69
C ASN A 64 1.45 5.43 -7.04
N ARG A 65 2.37 5.36 -6.06
CA ARG A 65 3.06 6.53 -5.52
C ARG A 65 4.39 6.69 -6.22
N GLU A 66 4.62 7.84 -6.85
CA GLU A 66 5.86 8.13 -7.56
C GLU A 66 7.04 8.36 -6.60
N TYR A 67 6.74 8.80 -5.38
CA TYR A 67 7.74 9.18 -4.40
C TYR A 67 7.25 9.04 -2.96
N ILE A 68 8.18 8.69 -2.05
CA ILE A 68 8.02 8.86 -0.59
C ILE A 68 9.26 9.57 -0.02
N LYS A 69 9.04 10.39 1.02
CA LYS A 69 10.14 11.03 1.74
C LYS A 69 10.97 9.97 2.49
N SER A 70 12.24 10.29 2.75
CA SER A 70 13.15 9.37 3.47
C SER A 70 12.67 9.00 4.88
N ASN A 71 11.94 9.89 5.55
CA ASN A 71 11.35 9.65 6.87
C ASN A 71 9.84 9.31 6.80
N SER A 72 9.36 8.83 5.66
CA SER A 72 7.97 8.42 5.45
C SER A 72 7.91 6.97 5.01
N GLY A 73 6.76 6.35 5.24
CA GLY A 73 6.52 4.96 4.86
C GLY A 73 5.09 4.55 5.09
N MET A 74 4.85 3.23 5.21
CA MET A 74 3.54 2.69 5.52
C MET A 74 3.63 1.66 6.64
N LEU A 75 2.68 1.76 7.59
CA LEU A 75 2.50 0.79 8.64
C LEU A 75 1.24 -0.04 8.34
N PHE A 76 1.46 -1.31 8.05
CA PHE A 76 0.41 -2.29 7.89
C PHE A 76 0.06 -2.88 9.25
N MET A 77 -1.24 -2.96 9.53
CA MET A 77 -1.73 -3.39 10.83
C MET A 77 -2.79 -4.48 10.69
N TRP A 78 -2.70 -5.47 11.58
CA TRP A 78 -3.71 -6.54 11.73
C TRP A 78 -4.09 -6.68 13.20
N LYS A 79 -5.23 -7.32 13.44
CA LYS A 79 -5.71 -7.63 14.80
C LYS A 79 -5.21 -8.98 15.32
N ASP A 80 -4.56 -9.77 14.46
CA ASP A 80 -4.11 -11.14 14.71
C ASP A 80 -2.63 -11.31 14.36
N LEU A 81 -2.01 -12.31 14.99
CA LEU A 81 -0.63 -12.72 14.71
C LEU A 81 -0.63 -13.83 13.67
N GLU A 82 -0.28 -13.51 12.42
CA GLU A 82 -0.20 -14.47 11.34
C GLU A 82 1.01 -14.21 10.42
N LYS A 83 1.37 -15.19 9.59
CA LYS A 83 2.34 -14.97 8.52
C LYS A 83 1.74 -14.06 7.47
N ARG A 84 2.55 -13.11 6.96
CA ARG A 84 2.11 -12.12 5.99
C ARG A 84 2.86 -12.29 4.69
N ILE A 85 2.20 -11.89 3.59
CA ILE A 85 2.71 -11.98 2.23
C ILE A 85 2.66 -10.58 1.63
N PHE A 86 3.76 -10.18 1.01
CA PHE A 86 3.92 -8.90 0.33
C PHE A 86 4.41 -9.10 -1.09
N TRP A 87 4.31 -8.07 -1.89
CA TRP A 87 4.85 -7.95 -3.23
C TRP A 87 5.11 -6.48 -3.55
N MET A 88 5.86 -6.21 -4.62
CA MET A 88 6.18 -4.84 -5.04
C MET A 88 5.41 -4.40 -6.28
N LYS A 89 4.25 -5.02 -6.53
CA LYS A 89 3.39 -4.66 -7.66
C LYS A 89 3.06 -3.18 -7.65
N ASN A 90 3.22 -2.51 -8.81
CA ASN A 90 2.96 -1.08 -9.00
C ASN A 90 3.63 -0.17 -7.95
N THR A 91 4.73 -0.59 -7.34
CA THR A 91 5.52 0.20 -6.39
C THR A 91 6.78 0.70 -7.08
N TYR A 92 6.97 2.01 -7.16
CA TYR A 92 7.94 2.68 -8.04
C TYR A 92 9.34 2.84 -7.44
N PHE A 93 9.56 2.41 -6.22
CA PHE A 93 10.83 2.55 -5.49
C PHE A 93 11.09 1.33 -4.63
N ASP A 94 12.38 1.04 -4.42
CA ASP A 94 12.80 -0.08 -3.58
C ASP A 94 12.43 0.17 -2.11
N LEU A 95 12.03 -0.88 -1.40
CA LEU A 95 11.60 -0.84 0.00
C LEU A 95 12.40 -1.80 0.89
N ASP A 96 12.57 -1.39 2.15
CA ASP A 96 12.89 -2.30 3.24
C ASP A 96 11.61 -2.63 4.00
N LEU A 97 11.33 -3.92 4.22
CA LEU A 97 10.19 -4.39 5.00
C LEU A 97 10.66 -4.86 6.37
N PHE A 98 10.08 -4.30 7.41
CA PHE A 98 10.34 -4.68 8.80
C PHE A 98 9.10 -5.37 9.35
N PHE A 99 9.24 -6.63 9.71
CA PHE A 99 8.17 -7.46 10.25
C PHE A 99 8.18 -7.38 11.77
N LEU A 100 7.07 -6.91 12.38
CA LEU A 100 7.03 -6.57 13.80
C LEU A 100 6.04 -7.46 14.56
N GLY A 101 6.42 -7.80 15.77
CA GLY A 101 5.59 -8.52 16.72
C GLY A 101 4.51 -7.64 17.35
N LYS A 102 3.75 -8.24 18.28
CA LYS A 102 2.62 -7.59 18.96
C LYS A 102 2.99 -6.30 19.69
N GLU A 103 4.21 -6.20 20.21
CA GLU A 103 4.68 -5.03 20.97
C GLU A 103 5.48 -4.05 20.10
N GLY A 104 5.43 -4.19 18.76
CA GLY A 104 6.15 -3.33 17.85
C GLY A 104 7.65 -3.60 17.70
N GLN A 105 8.16 -4.70 18.29
CA GLN A 105 9.56 -5.10 18.12
C GLN A 105 9.80 -5.71 16.74
N VAL A 106 10.92 -5.36 16.10
CA VAL A 106 11.36 -5.90 14.82
C VAL A 106 11.82 -7.35 15.02
N LEU A 107 11.12 -8.29 14.40
CA LEU A 107 11.40 -9.73 14.46
C LEU A 107 12.19 -10.22 13.25
N GLU A 108 11.93 -9.60 12.10
CA GLU A 108 12.50 -9.99 10.81
C GLU A 108 12.63 -8.77 9.91
N ILE A 109 13.60 -8.79 9.00
CA ILE A 109 13.82 -7.72 8.03
C ILE A 109 14.02 -8.34 6.65
N PHE A 110 13.27 -7.86 5.67
CA PHE A 110 13.55 -8.08 4.25
C PHE A 110 14.10 -6.78 3.66
N LYS A 111 15.36 -6.82 3.22
CA LYS A 111 16.04 -5.66 2.69
C LYS A 111 15.92 -5.59 1.17
N ASN A 112 15.76 -4.35 0.70
CA ASN A 112 15.91 -4.01 -0.71
C ASN A 112 14.94 -4.77 -1.65
N ALA A 113 13.66 -4.86 -1.24
CA ALA A 113 12.59 -5.33 -2.11
C ALA A 113 12.55 -4.43 -3.35
N LYS A 114 12.70 -5.01 -4.53
CA LYS A 114 12.87 -4.28 -5.78
C LYS A 114 11.55 -3.73 -6.29
N ALA A 115 11.60 -2.49 -6.76
CA ALA A 115 10.47 -1.87 -7.44
C ALA A 115 9.91 -2.79 -8.54
N PHE A 116 8.58 -2.88 -8.63
CA PHE A 116 7.84 -3.69 -9.61
C PHE A 116 8.07 -5.21 -9.55
N ASP A 117 8.79 -5.74 -8.55
CA ASP A 117 8.94 -7.18 -8.38
C ASP A 117 7.64 -7.78 -7.83
N GLU A 118 7.00 -8.66 -8.60
CA GLU A 118 5.76 -9.34 -8.19
C GLU A 118 6.03 -10.69 -7.49
N ASN A 119 7.29 -11.07 -7.26
CA ASN A 119 7.62 -12.23 -6.45
C ASN A 119 7.15 -12.01 -5.01
N GLN A 120 6.58 -13.07 -4.43
CA GLN A 120 6.03 -12.99 -3.08
C GLN A 120 7.14 -12.95 -2.01
N ILE A 121 7.02 -12.00 -1.11
CA ILE A 121 7.86 -11.85 0.08
C ILE A 121 7.07 -12.38 1.28
N PHE A 122 7.53 -13.47 1.87
CA PHE A 122 6.87 -14.13 3.00
C PHE A 122 7.55 -13.77 4.32
N SER A 123 6.77 -13.42 5.35
CA SER A 123 7.31 -13.40 6.70
C SER A 123 7.59 -14.83 7.17
N LYS A 124 8.75 -15.07 7.79
CA LYS A 124 9.10 -16.37 8.39
C LYS A 124 8.34 -16.59 9.68
N GLN A 125 8.09 -15.52 10.43
CA GLN A 125 7.40 -15.52 11.71
C GLN A 125 5.97 -14.96 11.57
N LYS A 126 5.12 -15.26 12.55
CA LYS A 126 3.82 -14.61 12.73
C LYS A 126 4.04 -13.19 13.25
N VAL A 127 3.43 -12.21 12.59
CA VAL A 127 3.60 -10.79 12.88
C VAL A 127 2.26 -10.06 12.95
N MET A 128 2.20 -8.99 13.72
CA MET A 128 1.01 -8.15 13.86
C MET A 128 1.11 -6.89 13.01
N PHE A 129 2.33 -6.40 12.77
CA PHE A 129 2.59 -5.21 11.97
C PHE A 129 3.68 -5.47 10.95
N VAL A 130 3.63 -4.72 9.85
CA VAL A 130 4.74 -4.61 8.91
C VAL A 130 4.97 -3.14 8.59
N LEU A 131 6.22 -2.70 8.71
CA LEU A 131 6.63 -1.35 8.39
C LEU A 131 7.40 -1.37 7.07
N GLU A 132 6.93 -0.63 6.08
CA GLU A 132 7.63 -0.39 4.83
C GLU A 132 8.27 1.00 4.85
N LEU A 133 9.57 1.05 4.58
CA LEU A 133 10.34 2.29 4.45
C LEU A 133 11.17 2.25 3.17
N LYS A 134 11.59 3.43 2.69
CA LYS A 134 12.49 3.53 1.54
C LYS A 134 13.77 2.74 1.81
N ALA A 135 14.18 1.89 0.85
CA ALA A 135 15.32 1.00 1.00
C ALA A 135 16.64 1.75 1.22
N GLY A 136 17.49 1.18 2.08
CA GLY A 136 18.86 1.64 2.29
C GLY A 136 19.00 2.96 3.08
N VAL A 137 17.90 3.55 3.55
CA VAL A 137 17.93 4.85 4.25
C VAL A 137 18.14 4.67 5.76
N HIS A 138 17.61 3.59 6.35
CA HIS A 138 17.56 3.45 7.80
C HIS A 138 18.29 2.22 8.31
N GLN A 139 19.05 2.39 9.40
CA GLN A 139 19.80 1.31 10.05
C GLN A 139 19.00 0.69 11.20
N ILE A 140 17.82 0.19 10.87
CA ILE A 140 16.95 -0.52 11.81
C ILE A 140 17.40 -1.98 11.86
N LYS A 141 17.44 -2.57 13.07
CA LYS A 141 17.91 -3.95 13.34
C LYS A 141 16.80 -4.77 14.00
N ILE A 142 16.97 -6.08 13.94
CA ILE A 142 16.14 -7.01 14.73
C ILE A 142 16.29 -6.65 16.21
N GLY A 143 15.17 -6.58 16.93
CA GLY A 143 15.08 -6.18 18.33
C GLY A 143 14.81 -4.69 18.54
N ASP A 144 14.99 -3.83 17.54
CA ASP A 144 14.57 -2.43 17.65
C ASP A 144 13.05 -2.34 17.77
N LYS A 145 12.57 -1.28 18.39
CA LYS A 145 11.13 -1.14 18.69
C LYS A 145 10.53 0.09 18.04
N LEU A 146 9.46 -0.11 17.27
CA LEU A 146 8.56 0.95 16.81
C LEU A 146 7.70 1.39 17.98
N ASN A 147 7.59 2.69 18.20
CA ASN A 147 6.74 3.30 19.21
C ASN A 147 5.86 4.35 18.55
N CYS A 148 4.58 4.10 18.54
CA CYS A 148 3.56 4.98 17.98
C CYS A 148 2.60 5.37 19.12
N ALA A 149 2.65 6.61 19.58
CA ALA A 149 1.79 7.09 20.68
C ALA A 149 0.29 6.84 20.40
N TYR A 150 -0.10 6.92 19.12
CA TYR A 150 -1.49 6.67 18.67
C TYR A 150 -1.93 5.21 18.82
N LEU A 151 -1.00 4.26 18.82
CA LEU A 151 -1.30 2.82 18.81
C LEU A 151 -1.11 2.17 20.20
N ASN A 152 -0.74 2.93 21.22
CA ASN A 152 -0.32 2.40 22.52
C ASN A 152 0.77 1.32 22.43
N LEU A 153 1.69 1.48 21.45
CA LEU A 153 2.85 0.61 21.19
C LEU A 153 4.11 1.19 21.81
#